data_8a5a058cde71b941894f85ed09dbd53b
#
_entry.id   8a5a058cde71b941894f85ed09dbd53b
#
_cell.length_a   1.000
_cell.length_b   1.000
_cell.length_c   1.000
_cell.angle_alpha   90.00
_cell.angle_beta   90.00
_cell.angle_gamma   90.00
#
_symmetry.space_group_name_H-M   'P 1'
#
loop_
_entity.id
_entity.type
_entity.pdbx_description
1 polymer ?
#
loop_
_entity_poly.entity_id
_entity_poly.type
_entity_poly.pdbx_seq_one_letter_code
_entity_poly.pdbx_strand_id
1 'polypeptide(L)'
;MALLVYDMQIGVLNQISDGAEIVKRVASLVDAARAGGFRIVYTRHMFLPKRMSGVSALRTAMTWQRVDMVAQVQPFLLRDSAGFELVPELAPTADELVLDKIAMSAFVGTPLDIVLRDCGIDTFAVAGVAMEVGIEPTVRHSLDLGYLPVIVTDACGAGNDEAAARSLATLELAGGSLQTNTATVGELLRAER
;
A
#
# COMPACT_ATOMS: atom_id res chain seq x y z
N MET A 1 -5.22 14.05 9.32
CA MET A 1 -4.85 12.65 8.97
C MET A 1 -5.36 12.29 7.59
N ALA A 2 -4.73 11.33 6.88
CA ALA A 2 -5.23 10.74 5.63
C ALA A 2 -5.29 9.21 5.74
N LEU A 3 -6.00 8.55 4.84
CA LEU A 3 -5.96 7.10 4.64
C LEU A 3 -5.15 6.79 3.38
N LEU A 4 -4.08 6.02 3.51
CA LEU A 4 -3.28 5.48 2.41
C LEU A 4 -3.71 4.04 2.15
N VAL A 5 -4.38 3.81 1.03
CA VAL A 5 -4.80 2.50 0.54
C VAL A 5 -3.71 1.95 -0.38
N TYR A 6 -2.97 0.96 0.12
CA TYR A 6 -1.73 0.53 -0.50
C TYR A 6 -1.92 -0.68 -1.41
N ASP A 7 -1.69 -0.49 -2.72
CA ASP A 7 -1.57 -1.51 -3.78
C ASP A 7 -2.68 -2.59 -3.80
N MET A 8 -3.93 -2.20 -3.51
CA MET A 8 -5.10 -3.09 -3.52
C MET A 8 -5.53 -3.47 -4.94
N GLN A 9 -4.57 -3.97 -5.72
CA GLN A 9 -4.72 -4.35 -7.12
C GLN A 9 -5.09 -5.82 -7.26
N ILE A 10 -5.89 -6.15 -8.27
CA ILE A 10 -6.34 -7.52 -8.58
C ILE A 10 -5.15 -8.50 -8.66
N GLY A 11 -4.10 -8.13 -9.40
CA GLY A 11 -2.95 -9.00 -9.60
C GLY A 11 -2.07 -9.18 -8.36
N VAL A 12 -2.07 -8.22 -7.41
CA VAL A 12 -1.37 -8.36 -6.13
C VAL A 12 -2.18 -9.21 -5.17
N LEU A 13 -3.46 -8.90 -5.01
CA LEU A 13 -4.37 -9.61 -4.10
C LEU A 13 -4.52 -11.10 -4.42
N ASN A 14 -4.45 -11.48 -5.69
CA ASN A 14 -4.46 -12.89 -6.10
C ASN A 14 -3.28 -13.71 -5.53
N GLN A 15 -2.27 -13.06 -4.96
CA GLN A 15 -1.11 -13.70 -4.33
C GLN A 15 -1.19 -13.69 -2.79
N ILE A 16 -2.23 -13.07 -2.23
CA ILE A 16 -2.45 -12.93 -0.79
C ILE A 16 -3.51 -13.95 -0.35
N SER A 17 -3.17 -14.80 0.60
CA SER A 17 -4.03 -15.92 1.02
C SER A 17 -5.36 -15.49 1.63
N ASP A 18 -5.36 -14.39 2.38
CA ASP A 18 -6.52 -13.78 3.04
C ASP A 18 -7.04 -12.53 2.31
N GLY A 19 -6.67 -12.35 1.05
CA GLY A 19 -6.93 -11.15 0.25
C GLY A 19 -8.39 -10.66 0.31
N ALA A 20 -9.36 -11.58 0.26
CA ALA A 20 -10.78 -11.22 0.33
C ALA A 20 -11.18 -10.60 1.69
N GLU A 21 -10.59 -11.05 2.79
CA GLU A 21 -10.82 -10.48 4.11
C GLU A 21 -10.15 -9.10 4.25
N ILE A 22 -8.93 -8.97 3.73
CA ILE A 22 -8.23 -7.68 3.66
C ILE A 22 -9.05 -6.66 2.85
N VAL A 23 -9.60 -7.05 1.70
CA VAL A 23 -10.48 -6.16 0.90
C VAL A 23 -11.64 -5.64 1.73
N LYS A 24 -12.36 -6.50 2.48
CA LYS A 24 -13.48 -6.09 3.33
C LYS A 24 -13.07 -5.08 4.39
N ARG A 25 -11.95 -5.31 5.06
CA ARG A 25 -11.43 -4.42 6.11
C ARG A 25 -11.01 -3.08 5.54
N VAL A 26 -10.27 -3.08 4.44
CA VAL A 26 -9.88 -1.85 3.75
C VAL A 26 -11.11 -1.09 3.24
N ALA A 27 -12.11 -1.77 2.67
CA ALA A 27 -13.36 -1.14 2.25
C ALA A 27 -14.08 -0.45 3.42
N SER A 28 -14.13 -1.09 4.59
CA SER A 28 -14.74 -0.48 5.78
C SER A 28 -14.00 0.78 6.26
N LEU A 29 -12.66 0.83 6.11
CA LEU A 29 -11.85 2.03 6.40
C LEU A 29 -12.09 3.13 5.37
N VAL A 30 -12.20 2.77 4.09
CA VAL A 30 -12.51 3.72 3.01
C VAL A 30 -13.89 4.35 3.24
N ASP A 31 -14.90 3.55 3.57
CA ASP A 31 -16.25 4.05 3.88
C ASP A 31 -16.24 4.98 5.10
N ALA A 32 -15.50 4.63 6.15
CA ALA A 32 -15.35 5.47 7.32
C ALA A 32 -14.64 6.79 7.00
N ALA A 33 -13.56 6.75 6.20
CA ALA A 33 -12.82 7.92 5.76
C ALA A 33 -13.69 8.86 4.90
N ARG A 34 -14.46 8.31 3.97
CA ARG A 34 -15.43 9.05 3.14
C ARG A 34 -16.50 9.72 4.01
N ALA A 35 -17.08 8.98 4.96
CA ALA A 35 -18.08 9.50 5.87
C ALA A 35 -17.56 10.62 6.77
N GLY A 36 -16.30 10.54 7.19
CA GLY A 36 -15.62 11.55 8.01
C GLY A 36 -15.00 12.72 7.22
N GLY A 37 -15.02 12.67 5.88
CA GLY A 37 -14.43 13.71 5.03
C GLY A 37 -12.89 13.68 5.00
N PHE A 38 -12.28 12.54 5.32
CA PHE A 38 -10.83 12.39 5.26
C PHE A 38 -10.34 12.21 3.82
N ARG A 39 -9.13 12.67 3.56
CA ARG A 39 -8.47 12.44 2.27
C ARG A 39 -8.03 11.00 2.15
N ILE A 40 -8.27 10.41 0.99
CA ILE A 40 -7.91 9.04 0.65
C ILE A 40 -6.94 9.09 -0.52
N VAL A 41 -5.81 8.38 -0.37
CA VAL A 41 -4.81 8.23 -1.41
C VAL A 41 -4.64 6.74 -1.67
N TYR A 42 -4.79 6.33 -2.92
CA TYR A 42 -4.50 4.97 -3.38
C TYR A 42 -3.14 4.91 -4.03
N THR A 43 -2.43 3.82 -3.84
CA THR A 43 -1.27 3.51 -4.66
C THR A 43 -1.53 2.30 -5.54
N ARG A 44 -0.89 2.28 -6.72
CA ARG A 44 -0.83 1.10 -7.59
C ARG A 44 0.62 0.86 -7.97
N HIS A 45 1.11 -0.35 -7.68
CA HIS A 45 2.44 -0.77 -8.12
C HIS A 45 2.39 -1.21 -9.59
N MET A 46 3.34 -0.75 -10.39
CA MET A 46 3.45 -1.19 -11.78
C MET A 46 4.86 -1.68 -12.10
N PHE A 47 4.95 -2.71 -12.93
CA PHE A 47 6.19 -3.06 -13.60
C PHE A 47 6.29 -2.32 -14.94
N LEU A 48 7.51 -1.95 -15.28
CA LEU A 48 7.81 -1.44 -16.60
C LEU A 48 7.90 -2.60 -17.61
N PRO A 49 7.66 -2.33 -18.90
CA PRO A 49 7.96 -3.32 -19.94
C PRO A 49 9.40 -3.84 -19.78
N LYS A 50 9.62 -5.14 -20.03
CA LYS A 50 10.93 -5.81 -19.82
C LYS A 50 12.12 -5.03 -20.40
N ARG A 51 11.96 -4.40 -21.58
CA ARG A 51 13.01 -3.58 -22.22
C ARG A 51 13.35 -2.30 -21.46
N MET A 52 12.47 -1.85 -20.59
CA MET A 52 12.65 -0.64 -19.75
C MET A 52 12.97 -1.00 -18.31
N SER A 53 13.06 -2.29 -17.98
CA SER A 53 13.34 -2.77 -16.62
C SER A 53 14.83 -2.95 -16.41
N GLY A 54 15.35 -2.37 -15.33
CA GLY A 54 16.73 -2.56 -14.90
C GLY A 54 16.95 -3.89 -14.15
N VAL A 55 18.20 -4.17 -13.81
CA VAL A 55 18.60 -5.42 -13.15
C VAL A 55 17.82 -5.66 -11.85
N SER A 56 17.62 -4.64 -11.02
CA SER A 56 16.88 -4.76 -9.75
C SER A 56 15.44 -5.20 -9.99
N ALA A 57 14.71 -4.50 -10.87
CA ALA A 57 13.31 -4.82 -11.18
C ALA A 57 13.16 -6.23 -11.78
N LEU A 58 14.07 -6.64 -12.67
CA LEU A 58 14.07 -7.98 -13.25
C LEU A 58 14.35 -9.07 -12.22
N ARG A 59 15.29 -8.84 -11.29
CA ARG A 59 15.55 -9.77 -10.18
C ARG A 59 14.33 -9.91 -9.28
N THR A 60 13.68 -8.80 -8.92
CA THR A 60 12.42 -8.83 -8.15
C THR A 60 11.34 -9.63 -8.88
N ALA A 61 11.14 -9.36 -10.17
CA ALA A 61 10.16 -10.10 -10.98
C ALA A 61 10.48 -11.60 -11.05
N MET A 62 11.75 -11.98 -11.22
CA MET A 62 12.19 -13.38 -11.20
C MET A 62 11.85 -14.05 -9.85
N THR A 63 12.17 -13.39 -8.74
CA THR A 63 11.89 -13.91 -7.39
C THR A 63 10.39 -14.13 -7.18
N TRP A 64 9.56 -13.15 -7.52
CA TRP A 64 8.11 -13.25 -7.31
C TRP A 64 7.45 -14.27 -8.23
N GLN A 65 7.97 -14.43 -9.45
CA GLN A 65 7.48 -15.43 -10.40
C GLN A 65 8.15 -16.80 -10.26
N ARG A 66 9.14 -16.93 -9.35
CA ARG A 66 9.88 -18.18 -9.10
C ARG A 66 10.50 -18.75 -10.38
N VAL A 67 11.17 -17.88 -11.14
CA VAL A 67 11.88 -18.24 -12.38
C VAL A 67 13.36 -17.90 -12.26
N ASP A 68 14.21 -18.65 -12.95
CA ASP A 68 15.68 -18.56 -12.84
C ASP A 68 16.33 -17.71 -13.95
N MET A 69 15.58 -17.39 -15.00
CA MET A 69 16.09 -16.65 -16.15
C MET A 69 15.19 -15.48 -16.52
N VAL A 70 15.80 -14.34 -16.88
CA VAL A 70 15.09 -13.14 -17.35
C VAL A 70 14.15 -13.44 -18.53
N ALA A 71 14.54 -14.39 -19.42
CA ALA A 71 13.71 -14.78 -20.55
C ALA A 71 12.33 -15.31 -20.13
N GLN A 72 12.25 -15.97 -18.97
CA GLN A 72 11.03 -16.58 -18.43
C GLN A 72 10.10 -15.56 -17.74
N VAL A 73 10.61 -14.38 -17.38
CA VAL A 73 9.78 -13.33 -16.75
C VAL A 73 8.64 -12.95 -17.68
N GLN A 74 7.41 -13.15 -17.21
CA GLN A 74 6.19 -12.76 -17.90
C GLN A 74 5.80 -11.31 -17.57
N PRO A 75 5.09 -10.61 -18.46
CA PRO A 75 4.48 -9.32 -18.13
C PRO A 75 3.58 -9.45 -16.92
N PHE A 76 3.77 -8.57 -15.94
CA PHE A 76 3.04 -8.58 -14.68
C PHE A 76 2.78 -7.15 -14.23
N LEU A 77 1.57 -6.82 -13.82
CA LEU A 77 1.15 -5.47 -13.40
C LEU A 77 1.61 -4.35 -14.37
N LEU A 78 1.58 -4.62 -15.67
CA LEU A 78 1.80 -3.56 -16.66
C LEU A 78 0.62 -2.58 -16.60
N ARG A 79 0.89 -1.30 -16.81
CA ARG A 79 -0.16 -0.29 -16.92
C ARG A 79 -1.24 -0.77 -17.91
N ASP A 80 -2.49 -0.53 -17.58
CA ASP A 80 -3.66 -0.91 -18.38
C ASP A 80 -3.92 -2.43 -18.52
N SER A 81 -3.21 -3.27 -17.77
CA SER A 81 -3.54 -4.69 -17.64
C SER A 81 -4.62 -4.92 -16.58
N ALA A 82 -5.43 -5.96 -16.72
CA ALA A 82 -6.47 -6.30 -15.74
C ALA A 82 -5.91 -6.50 -14.32
N GLY A 83 -4.70 -7.05 -14.19
CA GLY A 83 -4.05 -7.23 -12.87
C GLY A 83 -3.58 -5.91 -12.24
N PHE A 84 -3.40 -4.85 -13.02
CA PHE A 84 -2.99 -3.53 -12.55
C PHE A 84 -4.14 -2.75 -11.91
N GLU A 85 -5.40 -3.03 -12.29
CA GLU A 85 -6.55 -2.33 -11.76
C GLU A 85 -6.76 -2.60 -10.27
N LEU A 86 -7.27 -1.59 -9.55
CA LEU A 86 -7.76 -1.77 -8.19
C LEU A 86 -8.96 -2.70 -8.18
N VAL A 87 -9.18 -3.42 -7.08
CA VAL A 87 -10.39 -4.25 -6.93
C VAL A 87 -11.63 -3.37 -6.96
N PRO A 88 -12.73 -3.83 -7.59
CA PRO A 88 -13.95 -3.01 -7.77
C PRO A 88 -14.54 -2.48 -6.45
N GLU A 89 -14.39 -3.23 -5.36
CA GLU A 89 -14.88 -2.87 -4.02
C GLU A 89 -14.23 -1.59 -3.48
N LEU A 90 -13.06 -1.22 -4.01
CA LEU A 90 -12.28 -0.06 -3.60
C LEU A 90 -12.18 1.00 -4.69
N ALA A 91 -13.12 1.02 -5.64
CA ALA A 91 -13.11 1.99 -6.73
C ALA A 91 -13.00 3.44 -6.20
N PRO A 92 -11.93 4.18 -6.59
CA PRO A 92 -11.77 5.57 -6.18
C PRO A 92 -12.87 6.48 -6.75
N THR A 93 -13.25 7.50 -6.00
CA THR A 93 -14.09 8.59 -6.51
C THR A 93 -13.25 9.64 -7.25
N ALA A 94 -13.89 10.59 -7.92
CA ALA A 94 -13.20 11.65 -8.66
C ALA A 94 -12.38 12.60 -7.74
N ASP A 95 -12.72 12.66 -6.45
CA ASP A 95 -12.06 13.52 -5.46
C ASP A 95 -10.94 12.79 -4.71
N GLU A 96 -10.68 11.51 -5.03
CA GLU A 96 -9.65 10.70 -4.40
C GLU A 96 -8.44 10.56 -5.31
N LEU A 97 -7.25 10.54 -4.72
CA LEU A 97 -6.00 10.50 -5.47
C LEU A 97 -5.54 9.07 -5.70
N VAL A 98 -5.19 8.74 -6.95
CA VAL A 98 -4.54 7.47 -7.31
C VAL A 98 -3.13 7.74 -7.81
N LEU A 99 -2.13 7.11 -7.21
CA LEU A 99 -0.71 7.27 -7.53
C LEU A 99 -0.12 5.96 -8.07
N ASP A 100 0.36 5.99 -9.30
CA ASP A 100 1.11 4.88 -9.88
C ASP A 100 2.59 4.98 -9.49
N LYS A 101 3.18 3.87 -9.07
CA LYS A 101 4.58 3.80 -8.64
C LYS A 101 5.28 2.54 -9.15
N ILE A 102 6.59 2.64 -9.31
CA ILE A 102 7.47 1.51 -9.63
C ILE A 102 8.38 1.12 -8.45
N ALA A 103 8.43 1.97 -7.43
CA ALA A 103 9.19 1.72 -6.21
C ALA A 103 8.33 1.06 -5.13
N MET A 104 8.97 0.41 -4.15
CA MET A 104 8.26 -0.17 -3.00
C MET A 104 7.68 0.92 -2.12
N SER A 105 8.48 1.91 -1.70
CA SER A 105 7.95 3.06 -0.96
C SER A 105 7.02 3.90 -1.82
N ALA A 106 5.86 4.26 -1.26
CA ALA A 106 4.88 5.14 -1.91
C ALA A 106 5.39 6.58 -2.11
N PHE A 107 6.46 6.98 -1.43
CA PHE A 107 7.05 8.30 -1.55
C PHE A 107 8.08 8.41 -2.69
N VAL A 108 8.61 7.28 -3.19
CA VAL A 108 9.65 7.32 -4.22
C VAL A 108 9.03 7.46 -5.61
N GLY A 109 9.32 8.59 -6.25
CA GLY A 109 8.89 8.87 -7.62
C GLY A 109 7.40 9.19 -7.78
N THR A 110 6.72 9.51 -6.69
CA THR A 110 5.33 9.97 -6.66
C THR A 110 5.23 11.37 -6.03
N PRO A 111 4.15 12.11 -6.25
CA PRO A 111 3.91 13.38 -5.56
C PRO A 111 3.34 13.23 -4.14
N LEU A 112 3.37 12.03 -3.52
CA LEU A 112 2.71 11.78 -2.23
C LEU A 112 3.15 12.76 -1.13
N ASP A 113 4.46 13.00 -0.98
CA ASP A 113 4.98 13.95 0.02
C ASP A 113 4.44 15.38 -0.20
N ILE A 114 4.47 15.84 -1.46
CA ILE A 114 3.97 17.17 -1.82
C ILE A 114 2.47 17.29 -1.48
N VAL A 115 1.67 16.30 -1.87
CA VAL A 115 0.22 16.32 -1.64
C VAL A 115 -0.12 16.32 -0.15
N LEU A 116 0.55 15.48 0.65
CA LEU A 116 0.30 15.43 2.09
C LEU A 116 0.67 16.75 2.76
N ARG A 117 1.83 17.35 2.42
CA ARG A 117 2.27 18.63 2.98
C ARG A 117 1.35 19.78 2.57
N ASP A 118 0.98 19.89 1.30
CA ASP A 118 0.09 20.93 0.81
C ASP A 118 -1.29 20.86 1.48
N CYS A 119 -1.70 19.66 1.87
CA CYS A 119 -2.93 19.43 2.62
C CYS A 119 -2.79 19.60 4.14
N GLY A 120 -1.60 19.95 4.65
CA GLY A 120 -1.33 20.06 6.10
C GLY A 120 -1.44 18.73 6.84
N ILE A 121 -1.16 17.62 6.16
CA ILE A 121 -1.25 16.26 6.72
C ILE A 121 0.13 15.81 7.16
N ASP A 122 0.30 15.53 8.43
CA ASP A 122 1.50 14.99 9.08
C ASP A 122 1.33 13.53 9.54
N THR A 123 0.11 13.03 9.52
CA THR A 123 -0.27 11.70 10.00
C THR A 123 -1.10 10.97 8.94
N PHE A 124 -0.82 9.71 8.70
CA PHE A 124 -1.66 8.88 7.83
C PHE A 124 -1.82 7.46 8.37
N ALA A 125 -3.03 6.93 8.24
CA ALA A 125 -3.28 5.51 8.42
C ALA A 125 -2.95 4.77 7.12
N VAL A 126 -2.29 3.62 7.21
CA VAL A 126 -1.98 2.77 6.05
C VAL A 126 -2.59 1.38 6.20
N ALA A 127 -3.26 0.94 5.14
CA ALA A 127 -3.84 -0.39 5.00
C ALA A 127 -3.69 -0.88 3.56
N GLY A 128 -3.63 -2.19 3.33
CA GLY A 128 -3.50 -2.78 2.00
C GLY A 128 -2.48 -3.92 1.92
N VAL A 129 -1.76 -4.04 0.80
CA VAL A 129 -0.85 -5.18 0.53
C VAL A 129 0.43 -4.77 -0.21
N ALA A 130 1.59 -5.39 0.07
CA ALA A 130 1.83 -6.35 1.13
C ALA A 130 2.66 -5.69 2.23
N MET A 131 2.42 -6.13 3.49
CA MET A 131 3.04 -5.55 4.67
C MET A 131 4.57 -5.52 4.57
N GLU A 132 5.19 -6.66 4.29
CA GLU A 132 6.65 -6.86 4.29
C GLU A 132 7.35 -6.33 3.03
N VAL A 133 6.60 -6.10 1.93
CA VAL A 133 7.19 -5.72 0.63
C VAL A 133 7.10 -4.22 0.39
N GLY A 134 5.94 -3.63 0.65
CA GLY A 134 5.67 -2.26 0.27
C GLY A 134 5.26 -1.35 1.42
N ILE A 135 4.47 -1.84 2.39
CA ILE A 135 4.00 -1.04 3.51
C ILE A 135 5.17 -0.72 4.45
N GLU A 136 5.96 -1.71 4.86
CA GLU A 136 7.13 -1.47 5.71
C GLU A 136 8.09 -0.42 5.16
N PRO A 137 8.62 -0.51 3.90
CA PRO A 137 9.52 0.52 3.39
C PRO A 137 8.84 1.89 3.23
N THR A 138 7.52 1.94 3.00
CA THR A 138 6.76 3.20 2.99
C THR A 138 6.72 3.83 4.38
N VAL A 139 6.43 3.04 5.41
CA VAL A 139 6.43 3.48 6.81
C VAL A 139 7.79 4.00 7.22
N ARG A 140 8.88 3.27 6.95
CA ARG A 140 10.25 3.73 7.27
C ARG A 140 10.60 5.04 6.57
N HIS A 141 10.32 5.13 5.29
CA HIS A 141 10.58 6.35 4.52
C HIS A 141 9.76 7.54 5.04
N SER A 142 8.51 7.30 5.44
CA SER A 142 7.66 8.36 6.01
C SER A 142 8.20 8.91 7.32
N LEU A 143 8.79 8.07 8.16
CA LEU A 143 9.45 8.49 9.41
C LEU A 143 10.64 9.41 9.11
N ASP A 144 11.47 9.09 8.13
CA ASP A 144 12.59 9.92 7.70
C ASP A 144 12.12 11.28 7.14
N LEU A 145 10.92 11.34 6.58
CA LEU A 145 10.28 12.57 6.11
C LEU A 145 9.52 13.33 7.22
N GLY A 146 9.42 12.78 8.43
CA GLY A 146 8.79 13.44 9.58
C GLY A 146 7.27 13.22 9.71
N TYR A 147 6.71 12.22 9.04
CA TYR A 147 5.32 11.81 9.23
C TYR A 147 5.13 10.88 10.42
N LEU A 148 3.90 10.82 10.94
CA LEU A 148 3.46 9.80 11.88
C LEU A 148 2.60 8.75 11.14
N PRO A 149 3.16 7.62 10.72
CA PRO A 149 2.39 6.53 10.13
C PRO A 149 1.67 5.68 11.18
N VAL A 150 0.41 5.37 10.91
CA VAL A 150 -0.44 4.50 11.71
C VAL A 150 -0.74 3.24 10.89
N ILE A 151 -0.18 2.11 11.29
CA ILE A 151 -0.34 0.84 10.58
C ILE A 151 -1.61 0.15 11.09
N VAL A 152 -2.55 -0.12 10.19
CA VAL A 152 -3.78 -0.87 10.51
C VAL A 152 -3.50 -2.35 10.30
N THR A 153 -2.93 -3.01 11.32
CA THR A 153 -2.28 -4.31 11.19
C THR A 153 -3.19 -5.42 10.69
N ASP A 154 -4.45 -5.43 11.09
CA ASP A 154 -5.45 -6.40 10.66
C ASP A 154 -6.04 -6.11 9.27
N ALA A 155 -5.72 -4.96 8.68
CA ALA A 155 -6.03 -4.58 7.31
C ALA A 155 -4.77 -4.52 6.41
N CYS A 156 -3.65 -5.07 6.86
CA CYS A 156 -2.41 -5.22 6.10
C CYS A 156 -2.18 -6.69 5.75
N GLY A 157 -2.47 -7.08 4.52
CA GLY A 157 -2.21 -8.44 4.03
C GLY A 157 -0.73 -8.69 3.76
N ALA A 158 -0.34 -9.95 3.76
CA ALA A 158 1.04 -10.39 3.61
C ALA A 158 1.22 -11.40 2.46
N GLY A 159 2.32 -11.30 1.74
CA GLY A 159 2.77 -12.36 0.83
C GLY A 159 3.52 -13.47 1.57
N ASN A 160 4.04 -13.16 2.76
CA ASN A 160 4.67 -14.11 3.68
C ASN A 160 4.45 -13.66 5.13
N ASP A 161 3.67 -14.42 5.89
CA ASP A 161 3.26 -14.08 7.26
C ASP A 161 4.43 -13.91 8.23
N GLU A 162 5.46 -14.77 8.11
CA GLU A 162 6.65 -14.67 8.96
C GLU A 162 7.46 -13.38 8.68
N ALA A 163 7.60 -13.02 7.41
CA ALA A 163 8.27 -11.78 7.02
C ALA A 163 7.48 -10.55 7.48
N ALA A 164 6.16 -10.57 7.33
CA ALA A 164 5.28 -9.50 7.81
C ALA A 164 5.34 -9.34 9.34
N ALA A 165 5.33 -10.43 10.08
CA ALA A 165 5.48 -10.40 11.53
C ALA A 165 6.83 -9.79 11.97
N ARG A 166 7.92 -10.13 11.28
CA ARG A 166 9.23 -9.51 11.52
C ARG A 166 9.23 -8.02 11.20
N SER A 167 8.58 -7.61 10.12
CA SER A 167 8.43 -6.20 9.74
C SER A 167 7.71 -5.41 10.82
N LEU A 168 6.56 -5.91 11.29
CA LEU A 168 5.79 -5.28 12.38
C LEU A 168 6.59 -5.18 13.68
N ALA A 169 7.24 -6.27 14.10
CA ALA A 169 8.07 -6.29 15.31
C ALA A 169 9.25 -5.29 15.23
N THR A 170 9.86 -5.15 14.05
CA THR A 170 10.96 -4.21 13.86
C THR A 170 10.48 -2.75 13.85
N LEU A 171 9.31 -2.48 13.27
CA LEU A 171 8.70 -1.13 13.31
C LEU A 171 8.25 -0.75 14.73
N GLU A 172 7.75 -1.69 15.50
CA GLU A 172 7.42 -1.51 16.92
C GLU A 172 8.67 -1.17 17.74
N LEU A 173 9.75 -1.94 17.57
CA LEU A 173 11.04 -1.68 18.23
C LEU A 173 11.61 -0.30 17.88
N ALA A 174 11.44 0.14 16.64
CA ALA A 174 11.90 1.47 16.19
C ALA A 174 11.09 2.62 16.81
N GLY A 175 9.85 2.38 17.25
CA GLY A 175 9.05 3.30 18.06
C GLY A 175 8.50 4.54 17.34
N GLY A 176 8.76 4.71 16.06
CA GLY A 176 8.34 5.90 15.30
C GLY A 176 6.96 5.78 14.64
N SER A 177 6.39 4.59 14.57
CA SER A 177 5.06 4.31 14.01
C SER A 177 4.09 3.79 15.06
N LEU A 178 2.78 3.97 14.82
CA LEU A 178 1.74 3.38 15.64
C LEU A 178 1.19 2.12 14.97
N GLN A 179 0.88 1.11 15.76
CA GLN A 179 0.20 -0.10 15.30
C GLN A 179 -1.18 -0.17 15.95
N THR A 180 -2.20 -0.45 15.16
CA THR A 180 -3.59 -0.49 15.62
C THR A 180 -4.42 -1.42 14.71
N ASN A 181 -5.73 -1.40 14.85
CA ASN A 181 -6.66 -2.24 14.10
C ASN A 181 -7.77 -1.43 13.41
N THR A 182 -8.51 -2.10 12.52
CA THR A 182 -9.61 -1.55 11.73
C THR A 182 -10.70 -0.89 12.61
N ALA A 183 -11.03 -1.49 13.75
CA ALA A 183 -12.09 -0.96 14.63
C ALA A 183 -11.69 0.41 15.19
N THR A 184 -10.50 0.52 15.76
CA THR A 184 -9.99 1.76 16.35
C THR A 184 -9.86 2.89 15.32
N VAL A 185 -9.25 2.60 14.15
CA VAL A 185 -9.11 3.63 13.09
C VAL A 185 -10.47 3.99 12.52
N GLY A 186 -11.37 3.03 12.32
CA GLY A 186 -12.72 3.28 11.84
C GLY A 186 -13.54 4.19 12.76
N GLU A 187 -13.37 4.07 14.10
CA GLU A 187 -13.99 4.99 15.07
C GLU A 187 -13.39 6.40 14.94
N LEU A 188 -12.07 6.52 14.90
CA LEU A 188 -11.39 7.82 14.74
C LEU A 188 -11.83 8.53 13.44
N LEU A 189 -11.90 7.81 12.32
CA LEU A 189 -12.32 8.37 11.04
C LEU A 189 -13.79 8.83 11.03
N ARG A 190 -14.65 8.33 11.91
CA ARG A 190 -16.06 8.77 12.03
C ARG A 190 -16.25 9.90 13.03
N ALA A 191 -15.34 10.08 13.98
CA ALA A 191 -15.51 11.00 15.13
C ALA A 191 -15.19 12.46 14.80
N GLU A 192 -14.37 12.73 13.78
CA GLU A 192 -14.02 14.09 13.37
C GLU A 192 -15.04 14.67 12.38
N ARG A 193 -16.11 15.29 12.93
CA ARG A 193 -16.99 16.21 12.23
C ARG A 193 -17.09 17.54 12.95
#